data_c0d8006c5be0686b3fb5a7f9dfb2dd89
#
_entry.id   c0d8006c5be0686b3fb5a7f9dfb2dd89
#
_cell.length_a   1.000
_cell.length_b   1.000
_cell.length_c   1.000
_cell.angle_alpha   90.00
_cell.angle_beta   90.00
_cell.angle_gamma   90.00
#
_symmetry.space_group_name_H-M   'P 1'
#
loop_
_entity.id
_entity.type
_entity.pdbx_description
1 polymer ?
#
loop_
_entity_poly.entity_id
_entity_poly.type
_entity_poly.pdbx_seq_one_letter_code
_entity_poly.pdbx_strand_id
1 'polypeptide(L)'
;MGFRGIDTANQRRHYFEAGVGEGLAAAYRAGMVTRADLFLQTKFTYQDGQDHRLPYDPTADLSTQVAQSMASSLEHLGTDHVDSYVLHGPASHHDWTDDDVAVWAAMVKERDAGRTRLLGVSNVSLSHLEQMAVTGAESPRFVQNRCFARLGWDRAVRAFCRERHIVYQGFSLLTANREVLRDPLVADIAERAGATPAQVVFRFALAVGMLPLTGTSDARHMQQDLASRALALSADEVRAIESLAG
;
A
#
# COMPACT_ATOMS: atom_id res chain seq x y z
N MET A 1 -15.02 -8.66 10.63
CA MET A 1 -15.54 -7.95 9.46
C MET A 1 -15.17 -8.63 8.14
N GLY A 2 -14.03 -9.20 7.92
CA GLY A 2 -13.73 -9.93 6.68
C GLY A 2 -12.50 -9.42 5.92
N PHE A 3 -11.88 -8.30 6.35
CA PHE A 3 -10.55 -7.96 5.86
C PHE A 3 -9.55 -9.05 6.20
N ARG A 4 -8.63 -9.30 5.28
CA ARG A 4 -7.54 -10.28 5.45
C ARG A 4 -6.18 -9.68 5.11
N GLY A 5 -6.12 -8.52 4.43
CA GLY A 5 -4.90 -7.75 4.20
C GLY A 5 -4.75 -6.67 5.26
N ILE A 6 -3.56 -6.56 5.84
CA ILE A 6 -3.19 -5.55 6.81
C ILE A 6 -1.92 -4.87 6.30
N ASP A 7 -1.99 -3.55 6.12
CA ASP A 7 -0.88 -2.70 5.70
C ASP A 7 -0.46 -1.80 6.86
N THR A 8 0.81 -1.87 7.24
CA THR A 8 1.43 -1.04 8.26
C THR A 8 2.82 -0.59 7.83
N ALA A 9 3.57 0.07 8.71
CA ALA A 9 4.96 0.44 8.48
C ALA A 9 5.69 0.60 9.82
N ASN A 10 6.98 0.29 9.85
CA ASN A 10 7.84 0.61 10.97
C ASN A 10 8.27 2.08 10.91
N GLN A 11 7.28 2.96 11.09
CA GLN A 11 7.41 4.41 11.03
C GLN A 11 6.47 5.04 12.05
N ARG A 12 7.01 5.38 13.20
CA ARG A 12 6.24 5.86 14.36
C ARG A 12 5.59 7.25 14.16
N ARG A 13 6.00 7.95 13.14
CA ARG A 13 5.42 9.27 12.81
C ARG A 13 3.94 9.16 12.42
N HIS A 14 3.54 8.08 11.71
CA HIS A 14 2.19 7.91 11.19
C HIS A 14 1.57 6.54 11.49
N TYR A 15 2.35 5.57 11.97
CA TYR A 15 1.90 4.20 12.21
C TYR A 15 2.16 3.78 13.65
N PHE A 16 1.33 2.86 14.12
CA PHE A 16 1.53 2.19 15.41
C PHE A 16 1.55 0.67 15.20
N GLU A 17 2.67 0.19 14.66
CA GLU A 17 2.84 -1.20 14.28
C GLU A 17 2.69 -2.17 15.47
N ALA A 18 3.21 -1.82 16.65
CA ALA A 18 3.03 -2.64 17.86
C ALA A 18 1.54 -2.79 18.23
N GLY A 19 0.73 -1.74 18.06
CA GLY A 19 -0.73 -1.84 18.27
C GLY A 19 -1.42 -2.75 17.24
N VAL A 20 -0.88 -2.84 16.02
CA VAL A 20 -1.34 -3.84 15.05
C VAL A 20 -1.05 -5.25 15.57
N GLY A 21 0.16 -5.50 16.08
CA GLY A 21 0.53 -6.80 16.68
C GLY A 21 -0.34 -7.17 17.89
N GLU A 22 -0.63 -6.21 18.77
CA GLU A 22 -1.55 -6.42 19.90
C GLU A 22 -2.96 -6.83 19.40
N GLY A 23 -3.47 -6.15 18.39
CA GLY A 23 -4.76 -6.47 17.76
C GLY A 23 -4.77 -7.86 17.12
N LEU A 24 -3.70 -8.23 16.42
CA LEU A 24 -3.51 -9.56 15.83
C LEU A 24 -3.48 -10.64 16.90
N ALA A 25 -2.70 -10.46 17.95
CA ALA A 25 -2.62 -11.41 19.07
C ALA A 25 -3.99 -11.59 19.76
N ALA A 26 -4.77 -10.53 19.91
CA ALA A 26 -6.13 -10.62 20.45
C ALA A 26 -7.05 -11.39 19.51
N ALA A 27 -6.99 -11.16 18.20
CA ALA A 27 -7.79 -11.88 17.21
C ALA A 27 -7.44 -13.38 17.14
N TYR A 28 -6.15 -13.72 17.23
CA TYR A 28 -5.70 -15.12 17.29
C TYR A 28 -6.19 -15.84 18.55
N ARG A 29 -6.05 -15.20 19.73
CA ARG A 29 -6.56 -15.78 20.99
C ARG A 29 -8.06 -15.98 20.99
N ALA A 30 -8.80 -15.10 20.31
CA ALA A 30 -10.25 -15.20 20.17
C ALA A 30 -10.68 -16.23 19.10
N GLY A 31 -9.76 -16.90 18.41
CA GLY A 31 -10.06 -17.84 17.33
C GLY A 31 -10.73 -17.21 16.11
N MET A 32 -10.64 -15.91 15.94
CA MET A 32 -11.28 -15.19 14.82
C MET A 32 -10.55 -15.41 13.49
N VAL A 33 -9.24 -15.53 13.53
CA VAL A 33 -8.34 -15.76 12.40
C VAL A 33 -7.07 -16.44 12.90
N THR A 34 -6.32 -17.06 11.98
CA THR A 34 -4.95 -17.54 12.19
C THR A 34 -3.97 -16.67 11.41
N ARG A 35 -2.65 -16.80 11.67
CA ARG A 35 -1.62 -16.10 10.86
C ARG A 35 -1.74 -16.46 9.38
N ALA A 36 -2.07 -17.69 9.05
CA ALA A 36 -2.19 -18.17 7.67
C ALA A 36 -3.39 -17.57 6.91
N ASP A 37 -4.39 -17.06 7.62
CA ASP A 37 -5.55 -16.39 7.02
C ASP A 37 -5.28 -14.95 6.62
N LEU A 38 -4.11 -14.40 6.97
CA LEU A 38 -3.79 -12.98 6.84
C LEU A 38 -2.65 -12.73 5.87
N PHE A 39 -2.76 -11.63 5.14
CA PHE A 39 -1.68 -11.01 4.38
C PHE A 39 -1.18 -9.80 5.18
N LEU A 40 0.03 -9.89 5.73
CA LEU A 40 0.67 -8.82 6.49
C LEU A 40 1.70 -8.11 5.62
N GLN A 41 1.58 -6.79 5.51
CA GLN A 41 2.51 -5.92 4.81
C GLN A 41 3.06 -4.87 5.76
N THR A 42 4.39 -4.71 5.76
CA THR A 42 5.07 -3.62 6.46
C THR A 42 6.10 -2.95 5.56
N LYS A 43 6.75 -1.89 6.05
CA LYS A 43 7.61 -1.05 5.21
C LYS A 43 8.91 -0.68 5.91
N PHE A 44 10.00 -0.66 5.12
CA PHE A 44 11.22 0.07 5.47
C PHE A 44 11.06 1.54 5.13
N THR A 45 11.47 2.42 6.03
CA THR A 45 11.42 3.88 5.83
C THR A 45 12.80 4.46 6.12
N TYR A 46 13.34 5.23 5.19
CA TYR A 46 14.57 6.00 5.40
C TYR A 46 14.44 6.97 6.58
N GLN A 47 15.58 7.39 7.13
CA GLN A 47 15.65 8.26 8.31
C GLN A 47 14.84 9.56 8.15
N ASP A 48 14.87 10.19 6.98
CA ASP A 48 14.14 11.43 6.71
C ASP A 48 12.61 11.27 6.78
N GLY A 49 12.11 10.06 6.56
CA GLY A 49 10.70 9.71 6.70
C GLY A 49 10.29 9.36 8.13
N GLN A 50 11.21 9.21 9.04
CA GLN A 50 11.00 8.85 10.45
C GLN A 50 10.80 10.09 11.35
N ASP A 51 10.54 9.87 12.62
CA ASP A 51 10.75 10.84 13.70
C ASP A 51 11.94 10.38 14.57
N HIS A 52 12.07 10.92 15.79
CA HIS A 52 13.17 10.57 16.70
C HIS A 52 13.17 9.10 17.19
N ARG A 53 12.13 8.34 16.90
CA ARG A 53 11.96 6.93 17.31
C ARG A 53 12.33 6.02 16.15
N LEU A 54 13.62 5.84 15.94
CA LEU A 54 14.14 5.04 14.84
C LEU A 54 14.10 3.53 15.19
N PRO A 55 13.70 2.67 14.26
CA PRO A 55 13.72 1.21 14.43
C PRO A 55 15.09 0.59 14.15
N TYR A 56 16.11 1.41 13.92
CA TYR A 56 17.46 1.01 13.56
C TYR A 56 18.49 2.05 14.03
N ASP A 57 19.75 1.65 14.08
CA ASP A 57 20.88 2.56 14.31
C ASP A 57 21.11 3.44 13.06
N PRO A 58 20.92 4.77 13.15
CA PRO A 58 21.10 5.66 12.02
C PRO A 58 22.56 5.80 11.55
N THR A 59 23.52 5.32 12.32
CA THR A 59 24.95 5.33 11.96
C THR A 59 25.42 4.06 11.27
N ALA A 60 24.57 3.02 11.27
CA ALA A 60 24.84 1.77 10.57
C ALA A 60 24.71 1.93 9.05
N ASP A 61 25.30 1.03 8.29
CA ASP A 61 25.07 0.95 6.84
C ASP A 61 23.61 0.60 6.51
N LEU A 62 23.16 0.93 5.31
CA LEU A 62 21.77 0.75 4.88
C LEU A 62 21.31 -0.71 4.95
N SER A 63 22.19 -1.67 4.68
CA SER A 63 21.85 -3.10 4.78
C SER A 63 21.54 -3.49 6.23
N THR A 64 22.32 -2.97 7.17
CA THR A 64 22.11 -3.17 8.60
C THR A 64 20.82 -2.47 9.07
N GLN A 65 20.57 -1.24 8.61
CA GLN A 65 19.32 -0.53 8.94
C GLN A 65 18.08 -1.29 8.46
N VAL A 66 18.09 -1.84 7.25
CA VAL A 66 16.98 -2.67 6.71
C VAL A 66 16.78 -3.91 7.57
N ALA A 67 17.84 -4.62 7.94
CA ALA A 67 17.74 -5.82 8.76
C ALA A 67 17.22 -5.52 10.18
N GLN A 68 17.68 -4.44 10.81
CA GLN A 68 17.20 -4.00 12.11
C GLN A 68 15.73 -3.57 12.06
N SER A 69 15.33 -2.82 11.02
CA SER A 69 13.94 -2.43 10.82
C SER A 69 13.02 -3.65 10.63
N MET A 70 13.44 -4.64 9.85
CA MET A 70 12.70 -5.89 9.70
C MET A 70 12.57 -6.65 11.01
N ALA A 71 13.67 -6.82 11.77
CA ALA A 71 13.65 -7.49 13.06
C ALA A 71 12.68 -6.81 14.04
N SER A 72 12.73 -5.47 14.11
CA SER A 72 11.80 -4.68 14.91
C SER A 72 10.34 -4.86 14.46
N SER A 73 10.07 -4.89 13.16
CA SER A 73 8.72 -5.14 12.64
C SER A 73 8.18 -6.53 13.01
N LEU A 74 9.02 -7.56 12.93
CA LEU A 74 8.63 -8.92 13.30
C LEU A 74 8.32 -9.02 14.80
N GLU A 75 9.10 -8.34 15.64
CA GLU A 75 8.83 -8.24 17.08
C GLU A 75 7.51 -7.53 17.35
N HIS A 76 7.28 -6.34 16.75
CA HIS A 76 6.05 -5.58 16.90
C HIS A 76 4.82 -6.38 16.49
N LEU A 77 4.90 -7.10 15.38
CA LEU A 77 3.78 -7.87 14.81
C LEU A 77 3.60 -9.25 15.45
N GLY A 78 4.57 -9.71 16.27
CA GLY A 78 4.52 -11.01 16.93
C GLY A 78 4.53 -12.18 15.94
N THR A 79 5.35 -12.10 14.89
CA THR A 79 5.43 -13.10 13.81
C THR A 79 6.87 -13.32 13.38
N ASP A 80 7.16 -14.47 12.78
CA ASP A 80 8.48 -14.80 12.22
C ASP A 80 8.66 -14.32 10.77
N HIS A 81 7.57 -13.96 10.09
CA HIS A 81 7.61 -13.43 8.73
C HIS A 81 6.42 -12.51 8.43
N VAL A 82 6.60 -11.63 7.43
CA VAL A 82 5.52 -10.89 6.78
C VAL A 82 5.29 -11.41 5.35
N ASP A 83 4.13 -11.14 4.78
CA ASP A 83 3.85 -11.52 3.40
C ASP A 83 4.45 -10.54 2.38
N SER A 84 4.56 -9.27 2.75
CA SER A 84 5.16 -8.25 1.90
C SER A 84 5.97 -7.23 2.70
N TYR A 85 7.16 -6.91 2.20
CA TYR A 85 8.02 -5.84 2.70
C TYR A 85 8.20 -4.79 1.62
N VAL A 86 7.86 -3.54 1.93
CA VAL A 86 7.78 -2.45 0.95
C VAL A 86 8.80 -1.37 1.29
N LEU A 87 9.58 -0.91 0.32
CA LEU A 87 10.32 0.34 0.45
C LEU A 87 9.30 1.50 0.48
N HIS A 88 9.23 2.23 1.59
CA HIS A 88 8.17 3.22 1.87
C HIS A 88 8.21 4.43 0.91
N GLY A 89 9.36 4.71 0.35
CA GLY A 89 9.62 5.71 -0.67
C GLY A 89 11.10 5.69 -1.04
N PRO A 90 11.47 6.11 -2.24
CA PRO A 90 12.87 6.24 -2.65
C PRO A 90 13.57 7.35 -1.88
N ALA A 91 14.89 7.31 -1.84
CA ALA A 91 15.74 8.32 -1.18
C ALA A 91 15.64 9.69 -1.87
N SER A 92 15.39 9.71 -3.17
CA SER A 92 15.19 10.92 -3.96
C SER A 92 13.79 10.97 -4.56
N HIS A 93 13.24 12.18 -4.76
CA HIS A 93 11.96 12.36 -5.45
C HIS A 93 12.04 12.22 -6.98
N HIS A 94 13.24 12.20 -7.54
CA HIS A 94 13.46 12.25 -8.99
C HIS A 94 14.12 10.99 -9.54
N ASP A 95 15.09 10.42 -8.81
CA ASP A 95 15.96 9.37 -9.28
C ASP A 95 15.94 8.15 -8.37
N TRP A 96 16.13 6.98 -8.97
CA TRP A 96 16.44 5.75 -8.26
C TRP A 96 17.95 5.73 -7.99
N THR A 97 18.35 5.99 -6.76
CA THR A 97 19.73 6.25 -6.36
C THR A 97 20.51 4.97 -6.02
N ASP A 98 21.83 5.10 -5.80
CA ASP A 98 22.66 4.01 -5.30
C ASP A 98 22.21 3.53 -3.91
N ASP A 99 21.68 4.44 -3.07
CA ASP A 99 21.08 4.09 -1.79
C ASP A 99 19.83 3.21 -1.96
N ASP A 100 18.98 3.51 -2.95
CA ASP A 100 17.81 2.69 -3.25
C ASP A 100 18.22 1.31 -3.78
N VAL A 101 19.27 1.24 -4.59
CA VAL A 101 19.85 -0.04 -5.04
C VAL A 101 20.36 -0.85 -3.85
N ALA A 102 21.09 -0.22 -2.91
CA ALA A 102 21.61 -0.88 -1.72
C ALA A 102 20.48 -1.38 -0.78
N VAL A 103 19.48 -0.54 -0.54
CA VAL A 103 18.30 -0.91 0.28
C VAL A 103 17.51 -2.02 -0.38
N TRP A 104 17.27 -1.95 -1.71
CA TRP A 104 16.56 -3.02 -2.41
C TRP A 104 17.31 -4.35 -2.33
N ALA A 105 18.63 -4.35 -2.51
CA ALA A 105 19.46 -5.53 -2.33
C ALA A 105 19.40 -6.09 -0.90
N ALA A 106 19.32 -5.23 0.11
CA ALA A 106 19.13 -5.64 1.49
C ALA A 106 17.74 -6.26 1.73
N MET A 107 16.69 -5.68 1.16
CA MET A 107 15.33 -6.24 1.23
C MET A 107 15.24 -7.61 0.53
N VAL A 108 15.97 -7.82 -0.56
CA VAL A 108 16.10 -9.14 -1.21
C VAL A 108 16.73 -10.16 -0.25
N LYS A 109 17.76 -9.78 0.52
CA LYS A 109 18.35 -10.68 1.55
C LYS A 109 17.34 -11.03 2.65
N GLU A 110 16.46 -10.10 3.04
CA GLU A 110 15.39 -10.38 4.01
C GLU A 110 14.40 -11.42 3.47
N ARG A 111 14.06 -11.33 2.18
CA ARG A 111 13.22 -12.32 1.51
C ARG A 111 13.91 -13.68 1.41
N ASP A 112 15.16 -13.71 0.99
CA ASP A 112 15.93 -14.95 0.83
C ASP A 112 16.17 -15.65 2.17
N ALA A 113 16.18 -14.87 3.26
CA ALA A 113 16.21 -15.39 4.63
C ALA A 113 14.82 -15.83 5.16
N GLY A 114 13.75 -15.71 4.36
CA GLY A 114 12.41 -16.14 4.70
C GLY A 114 11.63 -15.18 5.62
N ARG A 115 12.16 -13.98 5.92
CA ARG A 115 11.49 -13.00 6.79
C ARG A 115 10.39 -12.21 6.07
N THR A 116 10.40 -12.20 4.74
CA THR A 116 9.28 -11.73 3.91
C THR A 116 9.13 -12.64 2.71
N ARG A 117 7.93 -12.70 2.12
CA ARG A 117 7.67 -13.51 0.91
C ARG A 117 7.79 -12.68 -0.36
N LEU A 118 7.32 -11.44 -0.33
CA LEU A 118 7.19 -10.55 -1.48
C LEU A 118 7.80 -9.19 -1.16
N LEU A 119 8.28 -8.51 -2.19
CA LEU A 119 8.84 -7.17 -2.08
C LEU A 119 8.00 -6.17 -2.87
N GLY A 120 7.98 -4.93 -2.39
CA GLY A 120 7.29 -3.83 -3.04
C GLY A 120 8.00 -2.49 -2.87
N VAL A 121 7.53 -1.51 -3.62
CA VAL A 121 7.97 -0.12 -3.52
C VAL A 121 6.77 0.81 -3.37
N SER A 122 6.96 1.95 -2.71
CA SER A 122 5.89 2.91 -2.48
C SER A 122 6.36 4.33 -2.82
N ASN A 123 5.40 5.22 -3.13
CA ASN A 123 5.66 6.62 -3.44
C ASN A 123 6.67 6.81 -4.60
N VAL A 124 6.55 5.98 -5.63
CA VAL A 124 7.42 5.97 -6.81
C VAL A 124 6.73 6.57 -8.02
N SER A 125 7.47 7.29 -8.85
CA SER A 125 7.05 7.72 -10.18
C SER A 125 7.30 6.62 -11.23
N LEU A 126 6.78 6.81 -12.45
CA LEU A 126 7.12 5.95 -13.58
C LEU A 126 8.63 5.94 -13.83
N SER A 127 9.28 7.12 -13.75
CA SER A 127 10.74 7.24 -13.94
C SER A 127 11.53 6.39 -12.94
N HIS A 128 11.14 6.36 -11.64
CA HIS A 128 11.77 5.47 -10.65
C HIS A 128 11.68 4.00 -11.05
N LEU A 129 10.51 3.56 -11.51
CA LEU A 129 10.30 2.16 -11.91
C LEU A 129 11.08 1.78 -13.16
N GLU A 130 11.21 2.71 -14.11
CA GLU A 130 12.02 2.53 -15.33
C GLU A 130 13.51 2.47 -14.99
N GLN A 131 14.01 3.37 -14.14
CA GLN A 131 15.38 3.37 -13.66
C GLN A 131 15.70 2.10 -12.86
N MET A 132 14.81 1.71 -11.94
CA MET A 132 14.95 0.45 -11.21
C MET A 132 15.07 -0.75 -12.15
N ALA A 133 14.27 -0.81 -13.21
CA ALA A 133 14.32 -1.89 -14.19
C ALA A 133 15.65 -1.94 -14.96
N VAL A 134 16.27 -0.79 -15.22
CA VAL A 134 17.57 -0.71 -15.92
C VAL A 134 18.74 -1.20 -15.05
N THR A 135 18.64 -1.09 -13.72
CA THR A 135 19.68 -1.61 -12.81
C THR A 135 19.79 -3.14 -12.80
N GLY A 136 18.88 -3.84 -13.45
CA GLY A 136 18.79 -5.31 -13.38
C GLY A 136 18.24 -5.83 -12.05
N ALA A 137 17.71 -4.94 -11.22
CA ALA A 137 17.05 -5.30 -9.98
C ALA A 137 15.81 -6.18 -10.25
N GLU A 138 15.53 -7.10 -9.36
CA GLU A 138 14.29 -7.87 -9.40
C GLU A 138 13.07 -6.95 -9.36
N SER A 139 12.08 -7.20 -10.20
CA SER A 139 10.85 -6.42 -10.23
C SER A 139 10.06 -6.53 -8.93
N PRO A 140 9.52 -5.43 -8.40
CA PRO A 140 8.65 -5.48 -7.23
C PRO A 140 7.35 -6.24 -7.56
N ARG A 141 6.75 -6.87 -6.55
CA ARG A 141 5.42 -7.47 -6.68
C ARG A 141 4.29 -6.48 -6.39
N PHE A 142 4.61 -5.42 -5.67
CA PHE A 142 3.68 -4.35 -5.31
C PHE A 142 4.27 -2.98 -5.61
N VAL A 143 3.44 -2.10 -6.15
CA VAL A 143 3.66 -0.65 -6.17
C VAL A 143 2.53 0.00 -5.40
N GLN A 144 2.86 0.75 -4.33
CA GLN A 144 1.88 1.39 -3.46
C GLN A 144 2.01 2.90 -3.52
N ASN A 145 1.09 3.58 -4.17
CA ASN A 145 1.14 5.03 -4.34
C ASN A 145 -0.08 5.75 -3.75
N ARG A 146 0.14 6.98 -3.28
CA ARG A 146 -0.95 7.92 -3.05
C ARG A 146 -1.57 8.28 -4.38
N CYS A 147 -2.85 7.90 -4.56
CA CYS A 147 -3.51 8.04 -5.84
C CYS A 147 -4.39 9.28 -5.88
N PHE A 148 -4.02 10.22 -6.76
CA PHE A 148 -4.73 11.47 -6.97
C PHE A 148 -5.52 11.46 -8.28
N ALA A 149 -6.82 11.74 -8.21
CA ALA A 149 -7.65 11.96 -9.38
C ALA A 149 -7.07 13.06 -10.28
N ARG A 150 -6.79 14.23 -9.72
CA ARG A 150 -6.21 15.39 -10.43
C ARG A 150 -4.90 15.13 -11.19
N LEU A 151 -4.26 13.99 -10.94
CA LEU A 151 -3.07 13.53 -11.66
C LEU A 151 -3.36 12.32 -12.56
N GLY A 152 -4.63 12.10 -12.95
CA GLY A 152 -5.04 11.02 -13.83
C GLY A 152 -5.04 9.65 -13.17
N TRP A 153 -5.25 9.56 -11.86
CA TRP A 153 -5.33 8.30 -11.13
C TRP A 153 -4.10 7.40 -11.31
N ASP A 154 -2.93 8.02 -11.46
CA ASP A 154 -1.64 7.34 -11.65
C ASP A 154 -1.62 6.36 -12.85
N ARG A 155 -2.32 6.72 -13.94
CA ARG A 155 -2.59 5.86 -15.10
C ARG A 155 -1.33 5.26 -15.71
N ALA A 156 -0.25 6.06 -15.82
CA ALA A 156 1.00 5.61 -16.42
C ALA A 156 1.69 4.54 -15.56
N VAL A 157 1.76 4.74 -14.24
CA VAL A 157 2.31 3.75 -13.30
C VAL A 157 1.45 2.49 -13.26
N ARG A 158 0.11 2.62 -13.26
CA ARG A 158 -0.80 1.47 -13.35
C ARG A 158 -0.62 0.67 -14.65
N ALA A 159 -0.40 1.34 -15.77
CA ALA A 159 -0.11 0.68 -17.05
C ALA A 159 1.19 -0.11 -17.00
N PHE A 160 2.27 0.52 -16.51
CA PHE A 160 3.56 -0.15 -16.26
C PHE A 160 3.40 -1.40 -15.37
N CYS A 161 2.66 -1.27 -14.27
CA CYS A 161 2.41 -2.37 -13.35
C CYS A 161 1.67 -3.52 -14.04
N ARG A 162 0.59 -3.22 -14.78
CA ARG A 162 -0.20 -4.23 -15.48
C ARG A 162 0.62 -5.02 -16.50
N GLU A 163 1.46 -4.35 -17.29
CA GLU A 163 2.33 -4.99 -18.29
C GLU A 163 3.34 -5.94 -17.67
N ARG A 164 3.72 -5.72 -16.40
CA ARG A 164 4.73 -6.50 -15.69
C ARG A 164 4.15 -7.40 -14.60
N HIS A 165 2.83 -7.55 -14.54
CA HIS A 165 2.13 -8.34 -13.52
C HIS A 165 2.44 -7.91 -12.09
N ILE A 166 2.65 -6.59 -11.88
CA ILE A 166 2.82 -5.96 -10.59
C ILE A 166 1.46 -5.52 -10.07
N VAL A 167 1.16 -5.77 -8.82
CA VAL A 167 -0.08 -5.32 -8.18
C VAL A 167 0.07 -3.86 -7.76
N TYR A 168 -0.75 -2.98 -8.36
CA TYR A 168 -0.82 -1.58 -7.95
C TYR A 168 -1.77 -1.42 -6.75
N GLN A 169 -1.26 -0.86 -5.65
CA GLN A 169 -2.02 -0.53 -4.44
C GLN A 169 -2.22 0.98 -4.38
N GLY A 170 -3.49 1.43 -4.39
CA GLY A 170 -3.83 2.85 -4.27
C GLY A 170 -4.24 3.22 -2.85
N PHE A 171 -3.56 4.19 -2.22
CA PHE A 171 -3.95 4.70 -0.91
C PHE A 171 -4.43 6.16 -0.96
N SER A 172 -5.04 6.63 0.13
CA SER A 172 -5.68 7.95 0.24
C SER A 172 -6.76 8.23 -0.81
N LEU A 173 -7.38 7.21 -1.37
CA LEU A 173 -8.38 7.32 -2.45
C LEU A 173 -9.54 8.26 -2.11
N LEU A 174 -9.93 8.37 -0.84
CA LEU A 174 -10.99 9.27 -0.41
C LEU A 174 -10.44 10.64 0.06
N THR A 175 -9.40 10.62 0.90
CA THR A 175 -8.88 11.83 1.54
C THR A 175 -8.14 12.75 0.57
N ALA A 176 -7.52 12.19 -0.47
CA ALA A 176 -6.82 12.93 -1.51
C ALA A 176 -7.74 13.40 -2.67
N ASN A 177 -9.00 12.93 -2.70
CA ASN A 177 -9.93 13.14 -3.82
C ASN A 177 -11.33 13.59 -3.32
N ARG A 178 -11.34 14.58 -2.42
CA ARG A 178 -12.59 15.06 -1.81
C ARG A 178 -13.55 15.69 -2.82
N GLU A 179 -13.01 16.31 -3.86
CA GLU A 179 -13.77 16.87 -4.99
C GLU A 179 -14.50 15.77 -5.75
N VAL A 180 -13.87 14.65 -6.02
CA VAL A 180 -14.49 13.49 -6.69
C VAL A 180 -15.66 12.93 -5.88
N LEU A 181 -15.52 12.87 -4.55
CA LEU A 181 -16.60 12.42 -3.67
C LEU A 181 -17.84 13.34 -3.67
N ARG A 182 -17.66 14.59 -4.13
CA ARG A 182 -18.73 15.61 -4.22
C ARG A 182 -19.21 15.83 -5.65
N ASP A 183 -18.59 15.15 -6.61
CA ASP A 183 -18.93 15.31 -8.01
C ASP A 183 -20.34 14.76 -8.28
N PRO A 184 -21.21 15.52 -9.02
CA PRO A 184 -22.56 15.09 -9.33
C PRO A 184 -22.60 13.71 -10.01
N LEU A 185 -21.68 13.41 -10.93
CA LEU A 185 -21.59 12.11 -11.59
C LEU A 185 -21.44 10.97 -10.56
N VAL A 186 -20.56 11.14 -9.58
CA VAL A 186 -20.33 10.12 -8.54
C VAL A 186 -21.55 10.00 -7.62
N ALA A 187 -22.21 11.11 -7.33
CA ALA A 187 -23.44 11.12 -6.53
C ALA A 187 -24.59 10.37 -7.27
N ASP A 188 -24.78 10.64 -8.55
CA ASP A 188 -25.83 9.99 -9.38
C ASP A 188 -25.59 8.47 -9.48
N ILE A 189 -24.32 8.06 -9.67
CA ILE A 189 -23.95 6.64 -9.69
C ILE A 189 -24.21 6.00 -8.32
N ALA A 190 -23.88 6.68 -7.22
CA ALA A 190 -24.10 6.19 -5.87
C ALA A 190 -25.61 6.01 -5.58
N GLU A 191 -26.45 6.99 -5.95
CA GLU A 191 -27.90 6.92 -5.81
C GLU A 191 -28.48 5.76 -6.62
N ARG A 192 -28.15 5.66 -7.90
CA ARG A 192 -28.58 4.56 -8.78
C ARG A 192 -28.22 3.19 -8.22
N ALA A 193 -27.02 3.07 -7.64
CA ALA A 193 -26.51 1.80 -7.12
C ALA A 193 -26.93 1.50 -5.66
N GLY A 194 -27.66 2.40 -5.00
CA GLY A 194 -27.98 2.28 -3.57
C GLY A 194 -26.73 2.24 -2.68
N ALA A 195 -25.70 3.00 -3.05
CA ALA A 195 -24.38 2.97 -2.44
C ALA A 195 -23.96 4.37 -1.96
N THR A 196 -22.79 4.47 -1.32
CA THR A 196 -22.17 5.73 -0.97
C THR A 196 -21.15 6.16 -2.04
N PRO A 197 -20.85 7.46 -2.19
CA PRO A 197 -19.76 7.93 -3.06
C PRO A 197 -18.41 7.26 -2.77
N ALA A 198 -18.11 6.97 -1.50
CA ALA A 198 -16.90 6.24 -1.10
C ALA A 198 -16.87 4.82 -1.71
N GLN A 199 -17.98 4.11 -1.67
CA GLN A 199 -18.08 2.78 -2.28
C GLN A 199 -17.93 2.83 -3.81
N VAL A 200 -18.46 3.87 -4.46
CA VAL A 200 -18.27 4.09 -5.91
C VAL A 200 -16.78 4.28 -6.24
N VAL A 201 -16.06 5.11 -5.46
CA VAL A 201 -14.61 5.31 -5.67
C VAL A 201 -13.81 4.02 -5.44
N PHE A 202 -14.11 3.25 -4.39
CA PHE A 202 -13.44 1.96 -4.18
C PHE A 202 -13.76 0.95 -5.28
N ARG A 203 -15.00 0.91 -5.76
CA ARG A 203 -15.39 0.04 -6.88
C ARG A 203 -14.69 0.45 -8.18
N PHE A 204 -14.61 1.75 -8.45
CA PHE A 204 -13.83 2.30 -9.56
C PHE A 204 -12.36 1.86 -9.49
N ALA A 205 -11.73 2.02 -8.33
CA ALA A 205 -10.34 1.59 -8.13
C ALA A 205 -10.15 0.11 -8.51
N LEU A 206 -11.02 -0.76 -8.02
CA LEU A 206 -10.99 -2.19 -8.40
C LEU A 206 -11.20 -2.39 -9.92
N ALA A 207 -12.10 -1.62 -10.55
CA ALA A 207 -12.40 -1.76 -11.98
C ALA A 207 -11.21 -1.38 -12.88
N VAL A 208 -10.38 -0.43 -12.44
CA VAL A 208 -9.15 -0.03 -13.17
C VAL A 208 -7.91 -0.81 -12.75
N GLY A 209 -8.07 -1.90 -12.00
CA GLY A 209 -7.00 -2.82 -11.61
C GLY A 209 -6.18 -2.37 -10.41
N MET A 210 -6.67 -1.42 -9.60
CA MET A 210 -6.05 -1.08 -8.32
C MET A 210 -6.54 -2.00 -7.20
N LEU A 211 -5.65 -2.35 -6.29
CA LEU A 211 -6.01 -2.83 -4.96
C LEU A 211 -6.16 -1.61 -4.03
N PRO A 212 -7.39 -1.21 -3.65
CA PRO A 212 -7.57 -0.06 -2.79
C PRO A 212 -7.15 -0.38 -1.35
N LEU A 213 -6.38 0.53 -0.75
CA LEU A 213 -6.09 0.51 0.68
C LEU A 213 -7.03 1.49 1.39
N THR A 214 -7.71 0.99 2.41
CA THR A 214 -8.61 1.77 3.25
C THR A 214 -8.20 1.71 4.71
N GLY A 215 -8.53 2.73 5.48
CA GLY A 215 -8.31 2.80 6.92
C GLY A 215 -9.41 3.58 7.60
N THR A 216 -10.15 2.90 8.48
CA THR A 216 -11.20 3.50 9.30
C THR A 216 -11.35 2.72 10.61
N SER A 217 -11.79 3.41 11.66
CA SER A 217 -12.20 2.81 12.93
C SER A 217 -13.72 2.62 13.03
N ASP A 218 -14.49 3.12 12.06
CA ASP A 218 -15.95 2.97 12.01
C ASP A 218 -16.32 1.61 11.39
N ALA A 219 -17.01 0.78 12.16
CA ALA A 219 -17.44 -0.55 11.76
C ALA A 219 -18.37 -0.55 10.53
N ARG A 220 -19.23 0.47 10.41
CA ARG A 220 -20.13 0.63 9.27
C ARG A 220 -19.35 0.96 8.01
N HIS A 221 -18.37 1.87 8.09
CA HIS A 221 -17.49 2.17 6.96
C HIS A 221 -16.70 0.93 6.52
N MET A 222 -16.17 0.13 7.46
CA MET A 222 -15.49 -1.13 7.11
C MET A 222 -16.40 -2.10 6.34
N GLN A 223 -17.68 -2.20 6.74
CA GLN A 223 -18.65 -3.04 6.03
C GLN A 223 -18.96 -2.49 4.64
N GLN A 224 -19.13 -1.18 4.51
CA GLN A 224 -19.37 -0.50 3.23
C GLN A 224 -18.17 -0.66 2.28
N ASP A 225 -16.94 -0.52 2.77
CA ASP A 225 -15.73 -0.68 1.98
C ASP A 225 -15.63 -2.10 1.40
N LEU A 226 -15.90 -3.13 2.20
CA LEU A 226 -15.96 -4.51 1.72
C LEU A 226 -17.10 -4.75 0.73
N ALA A 227 -18.27 -4.14 0.96
CA ALA A 227 -19.43 -4.27 0.08
C ALA A 227 -19.22 -3.60 -1.29
N SER A 228 -18.28 -2.65 -1.41
CA SER A 228 -17.95 -2.01 -2.68
C SER A 228 -17.58 -3.00 -3.78
N ARG A 229 -17.07 -4.17 -3.43
CA ARG A 229 -16.70 -5.25 -4.37
C ARG A 229 -17.89 -5.78 -5.18
N ALA A 230 -19.08 -5.73 -4.61
CA ALA A 230 -20.32 -6.21 -5.24
C ALA A 230 -21.01 -5.17 -6.11
N LEU A 231 -20.58 -3.90 -6.07
CA LEU A 231 -21.17 -2.85 -6.90
C LEU A 231 -20.88 -3.10 -8.39
N ALA A 232 -21.87 -2.83 -9.23
CA ALA A 232 -21.71 -2.83 -10.67
C ALA A 232 -21.49 -1.39 -11.17
N LEU A 233 -20.38 -1.17 -11.86
CA LEU A 233 -20.12 0.02 -12.67
C LEU A 233 -20.04 -0.39 -14.14
N SER A 234 -20.69 0.35 -15.01
CA SER A 234 -20.53 0.19 -16.45
C SER A 234 -19.15 0.67 -16.90
N ALA A 235 -18.71 0.24 -18.08
CA ALA A 235 -17.47 0.72 -18.66
C ALA A 235 -17.48 2.23 -18.92
N ASP A 236 -18.66 2.81 -19.23
CA ASP A 236 -18.81 4.25 -19.42
C ASP A 236 -18.67 5.02 -18.12
N GLU A 237 -19.26 4.54 -17.03
CA GLU A 237 -19.10 5.13 -15.69
C GLU A 237 -17.65 5.07 -15.22
N VAL A 238 -16.96 3.96 -15.44
CA VAL A 238 -15.53 3.84 -15.11
C VAL A 238 -14.71 4.86 -15.89
N ARG A 239 -14.95 4.99 -17.21
CA ARG A 239 -14.26 6.00 -18.04
C ARG A 239 -14.58 7.43 -17.59
N ALA A 240 -15.84 7.70 -17.27
CA ALA A 240 -16.28 9.01 -16.82
C ALA A 240 -15.61 9.40 -15.49
N ILE A 241 -15.56 8.50 -14.49
CA ILE A 241 -14.85 8.74 -13.22
C ILE A 241 -13.34 8.93 -13.46
N GLU A 242 -12.75 8.12 -14.33
CA GLU A 242 -11.33 8.25 -14.67
C GLU A 242 -11.01 9.60 -15.34
N SER A 243 -11.99 10.21 -16.01
CA SER A 243 -11.86 11.49 -16.69
C SER A 243 -12.10 12.71 -15.77
N LEU A 244 -12.61 12.53 -14.54
CA LEU A 244 -12.78 13.62 -13.57
C LEU A 244 -11.43 14.24 -13.12
N ALA A 245 -10.35 13.71 -13.63
CA ALA A 245 -8.98 14.10 -13.27
C ALA A 245 -8.41 15.26 -14.09
N GLY A 246 -9.06 15.63 -15.19
CA GLY A 246 -8.52 16.55 -16.19
C GLY A 246 -9.06 17.93 -16.14
#